data_f91217f1cba3e46c620d5c88ee8feed3
#
_entry.id   f91217f1cba3e46c620d5c88ee8feed3
#
_cell.length_a   1.000
_cell.length_b   1.000
_cell.length_c   1.000
_cell.angle_alpha   90.00
_cell.angle_beta   90.00
_cell.angle_gamma   90.00
#
_symmetry.space_group_name_H-M   'P 1'
#
loop_
_entity.id
_entity.type
_entity.pdbx_description
1 polymer ?
#
loop_
_entity_poly.entity_id
_entity_poly.type
_entity_poly.pdbx_seq_one_letter_code
_entity_poly.pdbx_strand_id
1 'polypeptide(L)'
;MPSNVSSAERPTFPKRAVITGGMPYGNKNLHFGHIGGVFVPADFFARFLRDRIGSQNVVFVSGTDCYGSPIMEGYRKKVEGEGYDGSIVDYVSANHEAQLQALEAYGISLDLFAGSGLEPA
;
A
#
# COMPACT_ATOMS: atom_id res chain seq x y z
N MET A 1 30.83 -8.34 -20.02
CA MET A 1 30.18 -7.07 -19.66
C MET A 1 31.19 -5.97 -19.57
N PRO A 2 31.00 -4.91 -20.29
CA PRO A 2 31.90 -3.79 -20.12
C PRO A 2 31.75 -3.24 -18.71
N SER A 3 32.84 -3.18 -18.01
CA SER A 3 32.91 -2.65 -16.66
C SER A 3 33.28 -1.17 -16.63
N ASN A 4 33.38 -0.54 -17.79
CA ASN A 4 33.92 0.81 -17.93
C ASN A 4 32.85 1.85 -18.29
N VAL A 5 31.69 1.72 -17.65
CA VAL A 5 30.71 2.80 -17.65
C VAL A 5 31.30 3.96 -16.87
N SER A 6 31.39 5.13 -17.50
CA SER A 6 31.92 6.31 -16.82
C SER A 6 31.01 6.72 -15.67
N SER A 7 31.56 7.42 -14.69
CA SER A 7 30.77 7.91 -13.55
C SER A 7 29.64 8.86 -13.98
N ALA A 8 29.81 9.56 -15.13
CA ALA A 8 28.77 10.42 -15.68
C ALA A 8 27.57 9.64 -16.25
N GLU A 9 27.77 8.38 -16.61
CA GLU A 9 26.74 7.49 -17.16
C GLU A 9 26.05 6.64 -16.10
N ARG A 10 26.56 6.61 -14.89
CA ARG A 10 25.95 5.84 -13.80
C ARG A 10 24.70 6.56 -13.29
N PRO A 11 23.63 5.79 -13.02
CA PRO A 11 22.47 6.39 -12.36
C PRO A 11 22.90 7.02 -11.03
N THR A 12 22.40 8.21 -10.78
CA THR A 12 22.59 8.87 -9.48
C THR A 12 21.36 8.66 -8.63
N PHE A 13 21.54 8.58 -7.31
CA PHE A 13 20.41 8.50 -6.42
C PHE A 13 19.71 9.86 -6.34
N PRO A 14 18.38 9.88 -6.25
CA PRO A 14 17.64 11.12 -6.04
C PRO A 14 17.96 11.72 -4.67
N LYS A 15 17.76 13.00 -4.52
CA LYS A 15 17.90 13.67 -3.22
C LYS A 15 16.75 13.33 -2.28
N ARG A 16 15.55 13.13 -2.84
CA ARG A 16 14.34 12.75 -2.13
C ARG A 16 13.56 11.77 -3.00
N ALA A 17 12.79 10.92 -2.36
CA ALA A 17 11.97 9.94 -3.06
C ALA A 17 10.63 9.75 -2.37
N VAL A 18 9.58 9.60 -3.18
CA VAL A 18 8.28 9.13 -2.73
C VAL A 18 8.04 7.79 -3.40
N ILE A 19 7.80 6.77 -2.58
CA ILE A 19 7.50 5.43 -3.08
C ILE A 19 6.03 5.17 -2.78
N THR A 20 5.30 4.76 -3.80
CA THR A 20 3.88 4.46 -3.66
C THR A 20 3.64 2.99 -3.90
N GLY A 21 2.89 2.36 -3.01
CA GLY A 21 2.34 1.02 -3.24
C GLY A 21 0.98 1.15 -3.89
N GLY A 22 0.69 0.30 -4.88
CA GLY A 22 -0.63 0.28 -5.48
C GLY A 22 -1.71 0.03 -4.43
N MET A 23 -2.78 0.80 -4.45
CA MET A 23 -3.82 0.73 -3.43
C MET A 23 -4.77 -0.44 -3.69
N PRO A 24 -4.87 -1.41 -2.76
CA PRO A 24 -5.87 -2.48 -2.89
C PRO A 24 -7.27 -1.95 -2.64
N TYR A 25 -8.27 -2.60 -3.22
CA TYR A 25 -9.66 -2.26 -2.97
C TYR A 25 -10.07 -2.63 -1.54
N GLY A 26 -10.91 -1.80 -0.94
CA GLY A 26 -11.43 -2.00 0.42
C GLY A 26 -12.60 -2.98 0.51
N ASN A 27 -12.59 -4.03 -0.30
CA ASN A 27 -13.65 -5.04 -0.35
C ASN A 27 -13.22 -6.40 0.20
N LYS A 28 -11.99 -6.55 0.62
CA LYS A 28 -11.47 -7.84 1.13
C LYS A 28 -10.13 -7.65 1.80
N ASN A 29 -9.67 -8.71 2.48
CA ASN A 29 -8.34 -8.78 3.04
C ASN A 29 -7.28 -8.89 1.94
N LEU A 30 -6.05 -8.55 2.29
CA LEU A 30 -4.92 -8.72 1.39
C LEU A 30 -4.59 -10.21 1.22
N HIS A 31 -4.18 -10.58 0.01
CA HIS A 31 -3.67 -11.92 -0.28
C HIS A 31 -2.19 -11.85 -0.66
N PHE A 32 -1.59 -13.01 -0.91
CA PHE A 32 -0.16 -13.09 -1.22
C PHE A 32 0.25 -12.27 -2.45
N GLY A 33 -0.65 -12.11 -3.42
CA GLY A 33 -0.37 -11.26 -4.58
C GLY A 33 -0.17 -9.80 -4.21
N HIS A 34 -0.94 -9.28 -3.26
CA HIS A 34 -0.76 -7.92 -2.76
C HIS A 34 0.55 -7.82 -1.95
N ILE A 35 0.76 -8.75 -1.03
CA ILE A 35 1.92 -8.72 -0.13
C ILE A 35 3.21 -8.93 -0.93
N GLY A 36 3.30 -10.04 -1.65
CA GLY A 36 4.52 -10.43 -2.35
C GLY A 36 4.76 -9.67 -3.65
N GLY A 37 3.69 -9.26 -4.33
CA GLY A 37 3.79 -8.59 -5.63
C GLY A 37 3.88 -7.08 -5.58
N VAL A 38 3.37 -6.46 -4.51
CA VAL A 38 3.32 -5.00 -4.39
C VAL A 38 4.08 -4.51 -3.16
N PHE A 39 3.67 -4.93 -1.97
CA PHE A 39 4.15 -4.30 -0.74
C PHE A 39 5.56 -4.72 -0.34
N VAL A 40 5.90 -6.00 -0.49
CA VAL A 40 7.25 -6.46 -0.16
C VAL A 40 8.29 -5.85 -1.10
N PRO A 41 8.12 -5.86 -2.43
CA PRO A 41 9.07 -5.19 -3.33
C PRO A 41 9.17 -3.68 -3.06
N ALA A 42 8.05 -3.01 -2.83
CA ALA A 42 8.06 -1.57 -2.56
C ALA A 42 8.75 -1.25 -1.23
N ASP A 43 8.49 -2.05 -0.19
CA ASP A 43 9.14 -1.92 1.11
C ASP A 43 10.64 -2.14 1.02
N PHE A 44 11.05 -3.17 0.29
CA PHE A 44 12.46 -3.45 0.06
C PHE A 44 13.14 -2.26 -0.61
N PHE A 45 12.52 -1.70 -1.64
CA PHE A 45 13.05 -0.53 -2.34
C PHE A 45 13.08 0.70 -1.42
N ALA A 46 12.06 0.92 -0.61
CA ALA A 46 12.02 2.02 0.34
C ALA A 46 13.17 1.92 1.35
N ARG A 47 13.38 0.73 1.89
CA ARG A 47 14.49 0.49 2.84
C ARG A 47 15.85 0.68 2.19
N PHE A 48 15.99 0.21 0.96
CA PHE A 48 17.22 0.43 0.18
C PHE A 48 17.51 1.92 0.01
N LEU A 49 16.51 2.70 -0.40
CA LEU A 49 16.70 4.14 -0.58
C LEU A 49 16.95 4.86 0.74
N ARG A 50 16.28 4.47 1.83
CA ARG A 50 16.53 5.04 3.15
C ARG A 50 17.98 4.86 3.57
N ASP A 51 18.54 3.71 3.25
CA ASP A 51 19.94 3.43 3.53
C ASP A 51 20.88 4.31 2.68
N ARG A 52 20.50 4.59 1.45
CA ARG A 52 21.33 5.33 0.50
C ARG A 52 21.25 6.84 0.64
N ILE A 53 20.06 7.37 0.90
CA ILE A 53 19.85 8.83 0.90
C ILE A 53 19.32 9.38 2.23
N GLY A 54 19.13 8.53 3.21
CA GLY A 54 18.63 8.91 4.53
C GLY A 54 17.11 8.76 4.66
N SER A 55 16.67 8.27 5.82
CA SER A 55 15.25 8.01 6.08
C SER A 55 14.38 9.24 5.96
N GLN A 56 14.90 10.41 6.32
CA GLN A 56 14.18 11.68 6.25
C GLN A 56 13.91 12.14 4.81
N ASN A 57 14.56 11.51 3.83
CA ASN A 57 14.44 11.87 2.42
C ASN A 57 13.59 10.88 1.63
N VAL A 58 13.01 9.88 2.29
CA VAL A 58 12.19 8.85 1.64
C VAL A 58 10.84 8.76 2.34
N VAL A 59 9.77 8.86 1.56
CA VAL A 59 8.40 8.66 2.05
C VAL A 59 7.80 7.49 1.30
N PHE A 60 7.28 6.52 2.03
CA PHE A 60 6.63 5.34 1.49
C PHE A 60 5.17 5.35 1.89
N VAL A 61 4.29 5.47 0.91
CA VAL A 61 2.85 5.63 1.14
C VAL A 61 2.04 4.67 0.30
N SER A 62 0.90 4.29 0.82
CA SER A 62 -0.14 3.56 0.11
C SER A 62 -1.47 3.81 0.83
N GLY A 63 -2.45 3.02 0.53
CA GLY A 63 -3.76 3.14 1.15
C GLY A 63 -4.73 2.12 0.61
N THR A 64 -5.97 2.23 1.06
CA THR A 64 -7.08 1.42 0.61
C THR A 64 -7.90 2.22 -0.41
N ASP A 65 -8.16 1.63 -1.57
CA ASP A 65 -9.06 2.22 -2.56
C ASP A 65 -10.50 1.95 -2.10
N CYS A 66 -11.19 3.02 -1.74
CA CYS A 66 -12.53 2.96 -1.12
C CYS A 66 -13.67 3.11 -2.12
N TYR A 67 -13.38 3.32 -3.39
CA TYR A 67 -14.39 3.57 -4.42
C TYR A 67 -14.37 2.53 -5.52
N GLY A 68 -15.48 2.45 -6.24
CA GLY A 68 -15.58 1.64 -7.45
C GLY A 68 -16.52 0.45 -7.31
N SER A 69 -16.79 -0.18 -8.45
CA SER A 69 -17.71 -1.31 -8.55
C SER A 69 -17.35 -2.50 -7.66
N PRO A 70 -16.06 -2.86 -7.47
CA PRO A 70 -15.72 -3.96 -6.57
C PRO A 70 -16.16 -3.73 -5.14
N ILE A 71 -16.11 -2.48 -4.66
CA ILE A 71 -16.53 -2.13 -3.30
C ILE A 71 -18.04 -2.30 -3.16
N MET A 72 -18.79 -1.75 -4.09
CA MET A 72 -20.26 -1.85 -4.12
C MET A 72 -20.71 -3.31 -4.16
N GLU A 73 -20.10 -4.09 -5.03
CA GLU A 73 -20.45 -5.50 -5.20
C GLU A 73 -20.10 -6.33 -3.96
N GLY A 74 -18.93 -6.10 -3.38
CA GLY A 74 -18.51 -6.79 -2.16
C GLY A 74 -19.44 -6.46 -0.98
N TYR A 75 -19.82 -5.19 -0.85
CA TYR A 75 -20.77 -4.77 0.18
C TYR A 75 -22.13 -5.42 -0.02
N ARG A 76 -22.66 -5.38 -1.26
CA ARG A 76 -23.94 -6.00 -1.60
C ARG A 76 -23.97 -7.48 -1.25
N LYS A 77 -22.92 -8.22 -1.63
CA LYS A 77 -22.81 -9.64 -1.32
C LYS A 77 -22.79 -9.90 0.18
N LYS A 78 -22.12 -9.06 0.93
CA LYS A 78 -22.03 -9.23 2.39
C LYS A 78 -23.39 -8.95 3.05
N VAL A 79 -24.10 -7.93 2.61
CA VAL A 79 -25.45 -7.62 3.12
C VAL A 79 -26.41 -8.74 2.80
N GLU A 80 -26.47 -9.16 1.53
CA GLU A 80 -27.43 -10.16 1.06
C GLU A 80 -27.08 -11.57 1.52
N GLY A 81 -25.80 -11.92 1.55
CA GLY A 81 -25.37 -13.29 1.85
C GLY A 81 -25.13 -13.57 3.30
N GLU A 82 -24.67 -12.59 4.08
CA GLU A 82 -24.27 -12.76 5.48
C GLU A 82 -25.13 -11.93 6.46
N GLY A 83 -26.09 -11.15 5.95
CA GLY A 83 -26.93 -10.32 6.79
C GLY A 83 -26.20 -9.16 7.46
N TYR A 84 -25.15 -8.67 6.84
CA TYR A 84 -24.36 -7.56 7.40
C TYR A 84 -25.25 -6.32 7.55
N ASP A 85 -25.23 -5.70 8.72
CA ASP A 85 -26.08 -4.57 9.07
C ASP A 85 -25.33 -3.23 9.17
N GLY A 86 -24.02 -3.21 8.97
CA GLY A 86 -23.24 -1.98 8.94
C GLY A 86 -23.40 -1.22 7.64
N SER A 87 -23.01 0.05 7.66
CA SER A 87 -23.00 0.88 6.46
C SER A 87 -21.86 0.48 5.51
N ILE A 88 -21.87 1.01 4.28
CA ILE A 88 -20.77 0.80 3.36
C ILE A 88 -19.46 1.42 3.89
N VAL A 89 -19.56 2.52 4.62
CA VAL A 89 -18.39 3.13 5.27
C VAL A 89 -17.83 2.22 6.34
N ASP A 90 -18.69 1.61 7.16
CA ASP A 90 -18.27 0.63 8.17
C ASP A 90 -17.58 -0.58 7.51
N TYR A 91 -18.13 -1.07 6.42
CA TYR A 91 -17.60 -2.18 5.65
C TYR A 91 -16.19 -1.87 5.13
N VAL A 92 -16.03 -0.72 4.50
CA VAL A 92 -14.72 -0.30 3.95
C VAL A 92 -13.73 -0.03 5.07
N SER A 93 -14.15 0.61 6.15
CA SER A 93 -13.29 0.89 7.31
C SER A 93 -12.76 -0.37 7.95
N ALA A 94 -13.60 -1.40 8.09
CA ALA A 94 -13.18 -2.69 8.65
C ALA A 94 -12.15 -3.38 7.74
N ASN A 95 -12.36 -3.34 6.43
CA ASN A 95 -11.39 -3.90 5.48
C ASN A 95 -10.08 -3.12 5.46
N HIS A 96 -10.15 -1.79 5.55
CA HIS A 96 -8.96 -0.94 5.64
C HIS A 96 -8.13 -1.29 6.87
N GLU A 97 -8.76 -1.42 8.02
CA GLU A 97 -8.08 -1.77 9.26
C GLU A 97 -7.44 -3.17 9.18
N ALA A 98 -8.15 -4.13 8.60
CA ALA A 98 -7.62 -5.47 8.41
C ALA A 98 -6.40 -5.48 7.47
N GLN A 99 -6.45 -4.67 6.43
CA GLN A 99 -5.32 -4.52 5.51
C GLN A 99 -4.11 -3.89 6.21
N LEU A 100 -4.33 -2.85 6.99
CA LEU A 100 -3.27 -2.20 7.77
C LEU A 100 -2.61 -3.18 8.74
N GLN A 101 -3.42 -3.93 9.46
CA GLN A 101 -2.91 -4.93 10.41
C GLN A 101 -2.09 -6.02 9.71
N ALA A 102 -2.53 -6.46 8.54
CA ALA A 102 -1.78 -7.44 7.76
C ALA A 102 -0.41 -6.88 7.32
N LEU A 103 -0.36 -5.63 6.86
CA LEU A 103 0.88 -4.99 6.46
C LEU A 103 1.83 -4.82 7.64
N GLU A 104 1.31 -4.43 8.80
CA GLU A 104 2.11 -4.32 10.02
C GLU A 104 2.68 -5.67 10.44
N ALA A 105 1.88 -6.74 10.32
CA ALA A 105 2.32 -8.10 10.67
C ALA A 105 3.48 -8.57 9.78
N TYR A 106 3.53 -8.14 8.53
CA TYR A 106 4.65 -8.43 7.63
C TYR A 106 5.81 -7.45 7.77
N GLY A 107 5.70 -6.47 8.65
CA GLY A 107 6.76 -5.50 8.88
C GLY A 107 6.95 -4.50 7.74
N ILE A 108 5.91 -4.24 6.96
CA ILE A 108 5.97 -3.27 5.86
C ILE A 108 6.09 -1.87 6.44
N SER A 109 7.13 -1.14 6.05
CA SER A 109 7.54 0.12 6.69
C SER A 109 6.89 1.35 6.05
N LEU A 110 5.56 1.31 5.87
CA LEU A 110 4.81 2.45 5.35
C LEU A 110 4.86 3.63 6.33
N ASP A 111 5.05 4.83 5.78
CA ASP A 111 4.91 6.07 6.53
C ASP A 111 3.45 6.49 6.66
N LEU A 112 2.63 6.15 5.67
CA LEU A 112 1.20 6.44 5.67
C LEU A 112 0.44 5.35 4.93
N PHE A 113 -0.64 4.87 5.52
CA PHE A 113 -1.60 3.98 4.88
C PHE A 113 -3.00 4.55 5.11
N ALA A 114 -3.51 5.30 4.15
CA ALA A 114 -4.79 6.02 4.26
C ALA A 114 -5.88 5.32 3.44
N GLY A 115 -7.12 5.69 3.66
CA GLY A 115 -8.23 5.28 2.80
C GLY A 115 -8.66 6.45 1.92
N SER A 116 -8.86 6.20 0.63
CA SER A 116 -9.21 7.27 -0.31
C SER A 116 -10.57 7.91 -0.04
N GLY A 117 -11.45 7.18 0.66
CA GLY A 117 -12.77 7.67 1.06
C GLY A 117 -12.97 7.76 2.55
N LEU A 118 -11.89 7.68 3.34
CA LEU A 118 -11.95 7.71 4.80
C LEU A 118 -11.32 8.98 5.32
N GLU A 119 -11.81 9.44 6.48
CA GLU A 119 -11.18 10.58 7.16
C GLU A 119 -9.73 10.20 7.53
N PRO A 120 -8.79 11.14 7.39
CA PRO A 120 -7.45 10.93 7.90
C PRO A 120 -7.48 10.73 9.41
N ALA A 121 -6.80 9.73 9.88
CA ALA A 121 -6.71 9.48 11.31
C ALA A 121 -5.88 10.56 11.99
#